data_9e5e1d706a8d125db9cb1b0e98bb3b18
#
_entry.id   9e5e1d706a8d125db9cb1b0e98bb3b18
#
_cell.length_a   1.000
_cell.length_b   1.000
_cell.length_c   1.000
_cell.angle_alpha   90.00
_cell.angle_beta   90.00
_cell.angle_gamma   90.00
#
_symmetry.space_group_name_H-M   'P 1'
#
loop_
_entity.id
_entity.type
_entity.pdbx_description
1 polymer ?
#
loop_
_entity_poly.entity_id
_entity_poly.type
_entity_poly.pdbx_seq_one_letter_code
_entity_poly.pdbx_strand_id
1 'polypeptide(L)'
;MNCARRLLGNIFWQAEANMTHKTATVTEARRYDKAEPYYEVTLDCAWPHTRRIHLDSPQWFAWLEAPENLAFSYALMNHAKGYIDGFMTVRKERRQRGGVYWSAYRRQGRRLRKIYLGPAASVTQARLREVAARLYAGDDPREMPPGAPSAPGG
;
A
#
# COMPACT_ATOMS: atom_id res chain seq x y z
N MET A 1 -31.43 15.94 18.97
CA MET A 1 -30.45 14.90 19.25
C MET A 1 -29.59 14.55 18.03
N ASN A 2 -30.22 14.27 16.91
CA ASN A 2 -29.48 13.91 15.72
C ASN A 2 -28.70 15.08 15.10
N CYS A 3 -29.19 16.31 15.23
CA CYS A 3 -28.50 17.47 14.66
C CYS A 3 -27.19 17.80 15.40
N ALA A 4 -27.20 17.70 16.71
CA ALA A 4 -26.00 17.92 17.50
C ALA A 4 -24.95 16.83 17.23
N ARG A 5 -25.37 15.60 17.06
CA ARG A 5 -24.51 14.50 16.67
C ARG A 5 -23.92 14.67 15.28
N ARG A 6 -24.72 15.22 14.35
CA ARG A 6 -24.24 15.46 12.99
C ARG A 6 -23.20 16.56 12.94
N LEU A 7 -23.39 17.62 13.73
CA LEU A 7 -22.43 18.73 13.80
C LEU A 7 -21.14 18.28 14.47
N LEU A 8 -21.27 17.62 15.60
CA LEU A 8 -20.12 16.99 16.27
C LEU A 8 -19.50 15.90 15.40
N GLY A 9 -20.34 15.18 14.67
CA GLY A 9 -19.90 14.16 13.74
C GLY A 9 -19.04 14.72 12.62
N ASN A 10 -19.33 15.91 12.10
CA ASN A 10 -18.53 16.50 11.04
C ASN A 10 -17.15 16.98 11.53
N ILE A 11 -17.13 17.65 12.66
CA ILE A 11 -15.87 18.10 13.27
C ILE A 11 -15.06 16.90 13.75
N PHE A 12 -15.72 15.97 14.40
CA PHE A 12 -15.12 14.72 14.85
C PHE A 12 -14.65 13.87 13.68
N TRP A 13 -15.43 13.87 12.59
CA TRP A 13 -15.10 13.17 11.36
C TRP A 13 -13.81 13.70 10.71
N GLN A 14 -13.61 15.01 10.72
CA GLN A 14 -12.38 15.60 10.18
C GLN A 14 -11.17 15.29 11.06
N ALA A 15 -11.36 15.34 12.37
CA ALA A 15 -10.32 14.97 13.30
C ALA A 15 -10.01 13.46 13.23
N GLU A 16 -11.05 12.63 13.17
CA GLU A 16 -10.89 11.19 12.96
C GLU A 16 -10.35 10.89 11.57
N ALA A 17 -10.77 11.63 10.55
CA ALA A 17 -10.23 11.45 9.22
C ALA A 17 -8.72 11.72 9.20
N ASN A 18 -8.26 12.70 9.96
CA ASN A 18 -6.82 12.93 10.13
C ASN A 18 -6.15 11.88 11.00
N MET A 19 -6.86 11.26 11.93
CA MET A 19 -6.37 10.17 12.77
C MET A 19 -6.56 8.80 12.12
N THR A 20 -7.66 8.60 11.40
CA THR A 20 -7.95 7.35 10.69
C THR A 20 -7.28 7.28 9.32
N HIS A 21 -6.73 8.36 8.84
CA HIS A 21 -5.81 8.33 7.71
C HIS A 21 -4.48 7.67 8.06
N LYS A 22 -4.34 7.20 9.26
CA LYS A 22 -3.43 6.11 9.54
C LYS A 22 -4.00 4.82 8.97
N THR A 23 -4.22 4.85 7.67
CA THR A 23 -4.45 3.66 6.86
C THR A 23 -3.31 2.70 7.16
N ALA A 24 -3.63 1.44 7.32
CA ALA A 24 -2.59 0.43 7.45
C ALA A 24 -1.55 0.63 6.34
N THR A 25 -0.30 0.71 6.71
CA THR A 25 0.77 1.06 5.77
C THR A 25 1.84 -0.01 5.77
N VAL A 26 2.20 -0.45 4.57
CA VAL A 26 3.34 -1.35 4.38
C VAL A 26 4.60 -0.50 4.24
N THR A 27 5.57 -0.78 5.10
CA THR A 27 6.86 -0.09 5.09
C THR A 27 8.01 -1.09 5.10
N GLU A 28 9.16 -0.67 4.61
CA GLU A 28 10.40 -1.43 4.68
C GLU A 28 11.32 -0.80 5.73
N ALA A 29 11.81 -1.62 6.64
CA ALA A 29 12.79 -1.19 7.62
C ALA A 29 14.08 -2.01 7.44
N ARG A 30 15.20 -1.32 7.34
CA ARG A 30 16.49 -2.00 7.27
C ARG A 30 16.88 -2.47 8.68
N ARG A 31 17.21 -3.73 8.77
CA ARG A 31 17.60 -4.38 10.03
C ARG A 31 19.06 -4.82 10.00
N TYR A 32 19.70 -4.77 11.15
CA TYR A 32 21.13 -5.06 11.32
C TYR A 32 21.40 -6.13 12.37
N ASP A 33 20.36 -6.85 12.78
CA ASP A 33 20.45 -7.85 13.84
C ASP A 33 20.97 -9.21 13.36
N LYS A 34 21.22 -9.34 12.06
CA LYS A 34 21.83 -10.52 11.45
C LYS A 34 23.20 -10.20 10.87
N ALA A 35 23.92 -11.23 10.47
CA ALA A 35 25.26 -11.10 9.89
C ALA A 35 25.28 -10.16 8.69
N GLU A 36 24.21 -10.19 7.88
CA GLU A 36 24.06 -9.25 6.78
C GLU A 36 22.77 -8.43 6.95
N PRO A 37 22.81 -7.13 6.62
CA PRO A 37 21.61 -6.30 6.68
C PRO A 37 20.51 -6.83 5.76
N TYR A 38 19.28 -6.79 6.24
CA TYR A 38 18.11 -7.19 5.44
C TYR A 38 16.99 -6.16 5.59
N TYR A 39 16.02 -6.22 4.69
CA TYR A 39 14.83 -5.39 4.78
C TYR A 39 13.67 -6.21 5.37
N GLU A 40 13.14 -5.72 6.48
CA GLU A 40 11.92 -6.25 7.06
C GLU A 40 10.75 -5.46 6.48
N VAL A 41 9.81 -6.15 5.84
CA VAL A 41 8.64 -5.53 5.24
C VAL A 41 7.43 -5.91 6.06
N THR A 42 6.80 -4.90 6.63
CA THR A 42 5.68 -5.09 7.56
C THR A 42 4.53 -4.16 7.26
N LEU A 43 3.33 -4.64 7.56
CA LEU A 43 2.13 -3.82 7.60
C LEU A 43 1.98 -3.27 9.02
N ASP A 44 1.93 -1.97 9.13
CA ASP A 44 1.66 -1.29 10.40
C ASP A 44 0.20 -0.86 10.44
N CYS A 45 -0.55 -1.45 11.35
CA CYS A 45 -1.93 -1.09 11.66
C CYS A 45 -1.91 -0.19 12.89
N ALA A 46 -2.17 1.10 12.70
CA ALA A 46 -1.88 2.10 13.72
C ALA A 46 -3.02 2.32 14.72
N TRP A 47 -4.24 1.91 14.43
CA TRP A 47 -5.35 2.17 15.32
C TRP A 47 -6.51 1.19 15.08
N PRO A 48 -7.27 0.76 16.09
CA PRO A 48 -7.16 1.06 17.51
C PRO A 48 -6.05 0.30 18.23
N HIS A 49 -5.49 -0.73 17.60
CA HIS A 49 -4.43 -1.55 18.17
C HIS A 49 -3.21 -1.50 17.25
N THR A 50 -2.13 -0.91 17.72
CA THR A 50 -0.88 -0.93 17.01
C THR A 50 -0.43 -2.37 16.81
N ARG A 51 -0.50 -2.84 15.58
CA ARG A 51 -0.06 -4.17 15.18
C ARG A 51 0.90 -4.06 14.03
N ARG A 52 1.90 -4.89 14.07
CA ARG A 52 2.85 -5.06 12.98
C ARG A 52 2.74 -6.49 12.45
N ILE A 53 2.45 -6.60 11.16
CA ILE A 53 2.25 -7.88 10.49
C ILE A 53 3.32 -8.02 9.41
N HIS A 54 4.10 -9.09 9.47
CA HIS A 54 5.07 -9.39 8.42
C HIS A 54 4.36 -9.84 7.15
N LEU A 55 4.79 -9.33 6.01
CA LEU A 55 4.25 -9.77 4.73
C LEU A 55 4.58 -11.25 4.50
N ASP A 56 3.73 -11.90 3.69
CA ASP A 56 3.83 -13.33 3.35
C ASP A 56 3.67 -14.28 4.55
N SER A 57 3.26 -13.76 5.71
CA SER A 57 2.92 -14.57 6.86
C SER A 57 1.44 -14.98 6.82
N PRO A 58 1.02 -16.01 7.58
CA PRO A 58 -0.40 -16.35 7.69
C PRO A 58 -1.26 -15.18 8.18
N GLN A 59 -0.72 -14.34 9.07
CA GLN A 59 -1.41 -13.15 9.56
C GLN A 59 -1.63 -12.11 8.46
N TRP A 60 -0.69 -11.97 7.53
CA TRP A 60 -0.81 -11.10 6.38
C TRP A 60 -2.00 -11.50 5.49
N PHE A 61 -2.05 -12.77 5.11
CA PHE A 61 -3.14 -13.27 4.26
C PHE A 61 -4.48 -13.25 4.97
N ALA A 62 -4.52 -13.53 6.26
CA ALA A 62 -5.73 -13.41 7.07
C ALA A 62 -6.21 -11.95 7.12
N TRP A 63 -5.29 -11.00 7.26
CA TRP A 63 -5.62 -9.57 7.21
C TRP A 63 -6.22 -9.16 5.87
N LEU A 64 -5.64 -9.64 4.78
CA LEU A 64 -6.16 -9.35 3.43
C LEU A 64 -7.57 -9.91 3.21
N GLU A 65 -7.85 -11.06 3.77
CA GLU A 65 -9.15 -11.72 3.61
C GLU A 65 -10.23 -11.17 4.53
N ALA A 66 -9.86 -10.50 5.61
CA ALA A 66 -10.81 -9.93 6.54
C ALA A 66 -11.70 -8.88 5.85
N PRO A 67 -13.03 -8.99 5.98
CA PRO A 67 -13.95 -8.13 5.21
C PRO A 67 -13.86 -6.66 5.58
N GLU A 68 -13.41 -6.32 6.78
CA GLU A 68 -13.25 -4.94 7.23
C GLU A 68 -12.03 -4.24 6.63
N ASN A 69 -11.06 -5.00 6.12
CA ASN A 69 -9.83 -4.46 5.56
C ASN A 69 -9.98 -4.25 4.06
N LEU A 70 -10.22 -3.01 3.67
CA LEU A 70 -10.57 -2.63 2.29
C LEU A 70 -9.42 -2.01 1.53
N ALA A 71 -8.41 -1.50 2.21
CA ALA A 71 -7.29 -0.82 1.57
C ALA A 71 -6.08 -0.75 2.49
N PHE A 72 -4.92 -0.60 1.90
CA PHE A 72 -3.70 -0.25 2.61
C PHE A 72 -2.82 0.62 1.70
N SER A 73 -1.90 1.34 2.32
CA SER A 73 -0.87 2.10 1.60
C SER A 73 0.41 1.30 1.55
N TYR A 74 1.14 1.43 0.48
CA TYR A 74 2.47 0.84 0.32
C TYR A 74 3.48 1.96 0.11
N ALA A 75 4.45 2.06 1.02
CA ALA A 75 5.49 3.08 0.94
C ALA A 75 6.49 2.73 -0.17
N LEU A 76 6.70 3.69 -1.07
CA LEU A 76 7.67 3.55 -2.15
C LEU A 76 9.02 4.05 -1.66
N MET A 77 9.88 3.11 -1.28
CA MET A 77 11.19 3.41 -0.72
C MET A 77 12.19 3.69 -1.83
N ASN A 78 12.81 4.85 -1.79
CA ASN A 78 13.97 5.14 -2.62
C ASN A 78 15.22 4.67 -1.88
N HIS A 79 15.71 3.51 -2.25
CA HIS A 79 16.86 2.89 -1.59
C HIS A 79 18.16 3.66 -1.80
N ALA A 80 18.28 4.36 -2.93
CA ALA A 80 19.47 5.18 -3.22
C ALA A 80 19.54 6.41 -2.32
N LYS A 81 18.41 7.02 -2.04
CA LYS A 81 18.32 8.23 -1.20
C LYS A 81 18.00 7.93 0.26
N GLY A 82 17.53 6.74 0.57
CA GLY A 82 17.24 6.30 1.94
C GLY A 82 15.95 6.85 2.54
N TYR A 83 15.01 7.34 1.73
CA TYR A 83 13.74 7.86 2.22
C TYR A 83 12.55 7.38 1.38
N ILE A 84 11.35 7.55 1.94
CA ILE A 84 10.09 7.23 1.26
C ILE A 84 9.79 8.36 0.26
N ASP A 85 9.61 8.00 -1.00
CA ASP A 85 9.44 8.92 -2.11
C ASP A 85 7.98 9.02 -2.56
N GLY A 86 7.08 8.41 -1.86
CA GLY A 86 5.66 8.41 -2.15
C GLY A 86 4.98 7.13 -1.71
N PHE A 87 3.72 7.02 -2.08
CA PHE A 87 2.90 5.87 -1.70
C PHE A 87 2.06 5.41 -2.88
N MET A 88 1.83 4.12 -2.97
CA MET A 88 0.73 3.59 -3.77
C MET A 88 -0.37 3.10 -2.84
N THR A 89 -1.62 3.19 -3.28
CA THR A 89 -2.76 2.69 -2.55
C THR A 89 -3.18 1.35 -3.14
N VAL A 90 -3.34 0.35 -2.28
CA VAL A 90 -3.82 -0.97 -2.69
C VAL A 90 -5.22 -1.13 -2.15
N ARG A 91 -6.17 -1.43 -3.03
CA ARG A 91 -7.59 -1.50 -2.70
C ARG A 91 -8.18 -2.85 -3.03
N LYS A 92 -9.08 -3.29 -2.15
CA LYS A 92 -9.90 -4.47 -2.37
C LYS A 92 -11.10 -4.08 -3.23
N GLU A 93 -11.32 -4.82 -4.30
CA GLU A 93 -12.42 -4.59 -5.22
C GLU A 93 -13.25 -5.87 -5.37
N ARG A 94 -14.52 -5.70 -5.64
CA ARG A 94 -15.45 -6.80 -5.83
C ARG A 94 -15.85 -6.88 -7.30
N ARG A 95 -15.80 -8.07 -7.87
CA ARG A 95 -16.29 -8.31 -9.22
C ARG A 95 -17.80 -8.43 -9.24
N GLN A 96 -18.41 -8.05 -10.35
CA GLN A 96 -19.87 -8.13 -10.52
C GLN A 96 -20.41 -9.56 -10.39
N ARG A 97 -19.64 -10.55 -10.82
CA ARG A 97 -19.99 -11.97 -10.74
C ARG A 97 -19.48 -12.67 -9.49
N GLY A 98 -19.24 -11.90 -8.43
CA GLY A 98 -18.64 -12.43 -7.20
C GLY A 98 -17.12 -12.51 -7.27
N GLY A 99 -16.51 -12.79 -6.14
CA GLY A 99 -15.07 -12.79 -6.00
C GLY A 99 -14.52 -11.43 -5.65
N VAL A 100 -13.40 -11.45 -4.94
CA VAL A 100 -12.71 -10.27 -4.45
C VAL A 100 -11.29 -10.30 -5.00
N TYR A 101 -10.79 -9.15 -5.39
CA TYR A 101 -9.44 -9.01 -5.86
C TYR A 101 -8.84 -7.70 -5.37
N TRP A 102 -7.53 -7.58 -5.47
CA TRP A 102 -6.79 -6.40 -5.07
C TRP A 102 -6.18 -5.72 -6.29
N SER A 103 -6.14 -4.39 -6.25
CA SER A 103 -5.50 -3.57 -7.28
C SER A 103 -4.69 -2.46 -6.64
N ALA A 104 -3.56 -2.14 -7.25
CA ALA A 104 -2.71 -1.05 -6.83
C ALA A 104 -2.99 0.19 -7.66
N TYR A 105 -3.00 1.34 -7.00
CA TYR A 105 -3.28 2.64 -7.61
C TYR A 105 -2.19 3.63 -7.25
N ARG A 106 -1.76 4.39 -8.22
CA ARG A 106 -0.91 5.55 -7.97
C ARG A 106 -1.34 6.71 -8.84
N ARG A 107 -1.49 7.86 -8.21
CA ARG A 107 -1.76 9.11 -8.91
C ARG A 107 -0.46 9.83 -9.17
N GLN A 108 -0.28 10.21 -10.43
CA GLN A 108 0.83 11.02 -10.90
C GLN A 108 0.28 12.23 -11.63
N GLY A 109 0.33 13.40 -11.00
CA GLY A 109 -0.31 14.57 -11.53
C GLY A 109 -1.80 14.32 -11.75
N ARG A 110 -2.26 14.40 -13.00
CA ARG A 110 -3.65 14.18 -13.36
C ARG A 110 -3.97 12.73 -13.74
N ARG A 111 -2.97 11.88 -13.84
CA ARG A 111 -3.15 10.47 -14.22
C ARG A 111 -3.26 9.59 -13.01
N LEU A 112 -4.26 8.73 -13.03
CA LEU A 112 -4.38 7.62 -12.09
C LEU A 112 -3.99 6.35 -12.81
N ARG A 113 -2.94 5.70 -12.32
CA ARG A 113 -2.48 4.42 -12.84
C ARG A 113 -3.01 3.31 -11.96
N LYS A 114 -3.45 2.23 -12.58
CA LYS A 114 -3.99 1.05 -11.90
C LYS A 114 -3.29 -0.20 -12.41
N ILE A 115 -2.86 -1.05 -11.49
CA ILE A 115 -2.32 -2.36 -11.81
C ILE A 115 -3.06 -3.42 -10.99
N TYR A 116 -3.57 -4.43 -11.66
CA TYR A 116 -4.24 -5.55 -11.05
C TYR A 116 -3.25 -6.46 -10.33
N LEU A 117 -3.54 -6.79 -9.07
CA LEU A 117 -2.72 -7.69 -8.26
C LEU A 117 -3.25 -9.12 -8.28
N GLY A 118 -4.55 -9.29 -8.13
CA GLY A 118 -5.19 -10.59 -8.07
C GLY A 118 -5.91 -10.84 -6.75
N PRO A 119 -6.26 -12.09 -6.46
CA PRO A 119 -6.86 -12.46 -5.19
C PRO A 119 -5.86 -12.29 -4.04
N ALA A 120 -6.34 -12.38 -2.79
CA ALA A 120 -5.51 -12.17 -1.60
C ALA A 120 -4.23 -13.02 -1.63
N ALA A 121 -4.33 -14.27 -2.07
CA ALA A 121 -3.17 -15.17 -2.15
C ALA A 121 -2.07 -14.69 -3.10
N SER A 122 -2.41 -13.83 -4.06
CA SER A 122 -1.46 -13.26 -5.02
C SER A 122 -0.82 -11.97 -4.52
N VAL A 123 -1.28 -11.41 -3.40
CA VAL A 123 -0.73 -10.17 -2.83
C VAL A 123 0.44 -10.51 -1.92
N THR A 124 1.54 -10.88 -2.56
CA THR A 124 2.78 -11.23 -1.88
C THR A 124 3.74 -10.04 -1.89
N GLN A 125 4.75 -10.10 -1.04
CA GLN A 125 5.81 -9.08 -1.02
C GLN A 125 6.47 -8.92 -2.38
N ALA A 126 6.78 -10.04 -3.05
CA ALA A 126 7.38 -10.02 -4.38
C ALA A 126 6.48 -9.34 -5.40
N ARG A 127 5.19 -9.65 -5.38
CA ARG A 127 4.23 -9.03 -6.30
C ARG A 127 4.07 -7.54 -6.03
N LEU A 128 4.01 -7.15 -4.77
CA LEU A 128 3.91 -5.74 -4.39
C LEU A 128 5.16 -4.95 -4.81
N ARG A 129 6.34 -5.53 -4.68
CA ARG A 129 7.58 -4.91 -5.16
C ARG A 129 7.60 -4.74 -6.68
N GLU A 130 7.18 -5.75 -7.41
CA GLU A 130 7.09 -5.70 -8.87
C GLU A 130 6.15 -4.57 -9.30
N VAL A 131 4.95 -4.52 -8.72
CA VAL A 131 3.95 -3.50 -9.05
C VAL A 131 4.44 -2.11 -8.62
N ALA A 132 5.06 -1.99 -7.47
CA ALA A 132 5.62 -0.73 -6.99
C ALA A 132 6.69 -0.21 -7.95
N ALA A 133 7.59 -1.07 -8.41
CA ALA A 133 8.62 -0.71 -9.38
C ALA A 133 8.01 -0.22 -10.69
N ARG A 134 6.98 -0.89 -11.17
CA ARG A 134 6.29 -0.49 -12.41
C ARG A 134 5.57 0.85 -12.27
N LEU A 135 4.94 1.10 -11.13
CA LEU A 135 4.27 2.38 -10.87
C LEU A 135 5.28 3.50 -10.62
N TYR A 136 6.39 3.20 -9.97
CA TYR A 136 7.47 4.15 -9.72
C TYR A 136 8.15 4.56 -11.02
N ALA A 137 8.48 3.60 -11.88
CA ALA A 137 9.18 3.84 -13.15
C ALA A 137 8.39 4.72 -14.13
N GLY A 138 7.08 4.83 -13.93
CA GLY A 138 6.25 5.70 -14.76
C GLY A 138 6.26 7.16 -14.32
N ASP A 139 6.92 7.51 -13.23
CA ASP A 139 6.87 8.85 -12.67
C ASP A 139 7.80 9.83 -13.41
N ASP A 140 8.99 9.38 -13.74
CA ASP A 140 9.92 10.17 -14.55
C ASP A 140 10.72 9.24 -15.45
N PRO A 141 10.57 9.38 -16.77
CA PRO A 141 11.37 8.60 -17.70
C PRO A 141 12.89 8.77 -17.51
N ARG A 142 13.32 9.84 -16.85
CA ARG A 142 14.72 10.10 -16.56
C ARG A 142 15.24 9.36 -15.33
N GLU A 143 14.34 8.90 -14.48
CA GLU A 143 14.67 8.18 -13.26
C GLU A 143 14.43 6.67 -13.38
N MET A 144 14.37 6.16 -14.59
CA MET A 144 14.27 4.71 -14.77
C MET A 144 15.46 4.03 -14.08
N PRO A 145 15.22 3.04 -13.21
CA PRO A 145 16.34 2.32 -12.62
C PRO A 145 17.19 1.69 -13.73
N PRO A 146 18.51 1.78 -13.61
CA PRO A 146 19.41 1.17 -14.61
C PRO A 146 19.08 -0.34 -14.71
N GLY A 147 18.82 -0.81 -15.93
CA GLY A 147 18.45 -2.20 -16.17
C GLY A 147 16.97 -2.45 -16.34
N ALA A 148 16.10 -1.45 -16.19
CA ALA A 148 14.71 -1.62 -16.57
C ALA A 148 14.66 -1.77 -18.10
N PRO A 149 13.99 -2.83 -18.63
CA PRO A 149 13.83 -2.93 -20.07
C PRO A 149 13.12 -1.68 -20.56
N SER A 150 13.72 -0.99 -21.52
CA SER A 150 13.03 0.07 -22.23
C SER A 150 11.70 -0.52 -22.67
N ALA A 151 10.62 0.14 -22.27
CA ALA A 151 9.31 -0.29 -22.69
C ALA A 151 9.34 -0.48 -24.20
N PRO A 152 8.93 -1.65 -24.71
CA PRO A 152 8.81 -1.81 -26.16
C PRO A 152 7.95 -0.66 -26.65
N GLY A 153 8.52 0.13 -27.52
CA GLY A 153 7.86 1.29 -28.06
C GLY A 153 6.54 0.90 -28.68
N GLY A 154 5.53 1.33 -28.15
CA GLY A 154 4.18 1.01 -28.61
C GLY A 154 3.29 1.31 -27.56
#